data_d1da1042124730322822a5aa8b4a9975
#
_entry.id   d1da1042124730322822a5aa8b4a9975
#
_cell.length_a   1.000
_cell.length_b   1.000
_cell.length_c   1.000
_cell.angle_alpha   90.00
_cell.angle_beta   90.00
_cell.angle_gamma   90.00
#
_symmetry.space_group_name_H-M   'P 1'
#
loop_
_entity.id
_entity.type
_entity.pdbx_description
1 polymer ?
#
loop_
_entity_poly.entity_id
_entity_poly.type
_entity_poly.pdbx_seq_one_letter_code
_entity_poly.pdbx_strand_id
1 'polypeptide(L)'
;VWQVGLPVMRKQAWVSQPVIGTVKRSSGGQLSVSEIGVQLAVGDSIRKGEYELTEGLSQLVFENKVEILIEAPARFRIDSAQRLALFEGRLSAVVPPEGFGITVVTPNAEVVDRGTEFGVEVLAAEYSEIHVFKGEVEVKPRERSIEAIRLLTDQATRLDYNSGSPSGIAVAPDRFLRQLND
;
A
#
# COMPACT_ATOMS: atom_id res chain seq x y z
N VAL A 1 32.00 -3.41 -20.93
CA VAL A 1 31.60 -2.06 -21.36
C VAL A 1 30.08 -1.92 -21.55
N TRP A 2 29.29 -2.99 -21.43
CA TRP A 2 27.82 -2.99 -21.74
C TRP A 2 26.90 -2.86 -20.51
N GLN A 3 27.40 -2.77 -19.30
CA GLN A 3 26.56 -2.74 -18.07
C GLN A 3 26.09 -1.34 -17.65
N VAL A 4 26.68 -0.27 -18.19
CA VAL A 4 26.34 1.11 -17.76
C VAL A 4 25.07 1.65 -18.44
N GLY A 5 24.68 1.12 -19.58
CA GLY A 5 23.51 1.59 -20.35
C GLY A 5 22.15 1.11 -19.85
N LEU A 6 22.07 -0.07 -19.24
CA LEU A 6 20.81 -0.68 -18.81
C LEU A 6 20.09 0.09 -17.68
N PRO A 7 20.75 0.56 -16.61
CA PRO A 7 20.11 1.35 -15.57
C PRO A 7 19.60 2.69 -16.08
N VAL A 8 20.33 3.35 -16.96
CA VAL A 8 19.94 4.64 -17.55
C VAL A 8 18.70 4.48 -18.44
N MET A 9 18.65 3.45 -19.27
CA MET A 9 17.49 3.16 -20.13
C MET A 9 16.24 2.81 -19.29
N ARG A 10 16.40 2.03 -18.22
CA ARG A 10 15.30 1.70 -17.30
C ARG A 10 14.79 2.96 -16.59
N LYS A 11 15.67 3.83 -16.12
CA LYS A 11 15.30 5.11 -15.52
C LYS A 11 14.52 6.00 -16.49
N GLN A 12 14.98 6.13 -17.74
CA GLN A 12 14.25 6.89 -18.77
C GLN A 12 12.88 6.29 -19.05
N ALA A 13 12.77 4.97 -19.17
CA ALA A 13 11.51 4.28 -19.38
C ALA A 13 10.53 4.53 -18.21
N TRP A 14 11.02 4.49 -16.96
CA TRP A 14 10.20 4.77 -15.79
C TRP A 14 9.75 6.24 -15.75
N VAL A 15 10.62 7.21 -15.99
CA VAL A 15 10.30 8.65 -16.03
C VAL A 15 9.27 9.00 -17.11
N SER A 16 9.22 8.23 -18.19
CA SER A 16 8.26 8.43 -19.29
C SER A 16 6.86 7.88 -19.00
N GLN A 17 6.68 7.11 -17.93
CA GLN A 17 5.37 6.59 -17.56
C GLN A 17 4.46 7.70 -17.01
N PRO A 18 3.12 7.55 -17.12
CA PRO A 18 2.18 8.47 -16.53
C PRO A 18 2.42 8.64 -15.02
N VAL A 19 2.23 9.85 -14.54
CA VAL A 19 2.22 10.13 -13.10
C VAL A 19 0.96 9.56 -12.49
N ILE A 20 1.09 8.84 -11.38
CA ILE A 20 -0.01 8.27 -10.61
C ILE A 20 -0.28 9.09 -9.35
N GLY A 21 0.74 9.76 -8.84
CA GLY A 21 0.65 10.56 -7.63
C GLY A 21 1.97 11.25 -7.31
N THR A 22 2.09 11.75 -6.09
CA THR A 22 3.27 12.44 -5.59
C THR A 22 3.60 12.02 -4.17
N VAL A 23 4.87 12.13 -3.78
CA VAL A 23 5.31 12.07 -2.38
C VAL A 23 4.94 13.39 -1.71
N LYS A 24 3.93 13.39 -0.85
CA LYS A 24 3.42 14.61 -0.21
C LYS A 24 4.22 14.99 1.01
N ARG A 25 4.60 14.01 1.84
CA ARG A 25 5.36 14.19 3.07
C ARG A 25 6.29 13.01 3.29
N SER A 26 7.36 13.24 4.03
CA SER A 26 8.28 12.19 4.49
C SER A 26 8.85 12.61 5.84
N SER A 27 8.92 11.66 6.77
CA SER A 27 9.56 11.85 8.07
C SER A 27 10.63 10.79 8.26
N GLY A 28 11.89 11.18 8.06
CA GLY A 28 13.02 10.24 8.06
C GLY A 28 12.94 9.15 6.98
N GLY A 29 12.00 9.29 6.04
CA GLY A 29 11.70 8.26 5.05
C GLY A 29 12.76 8.17 3.96
N GLN A 30 13.20 6.95 3.68
CA GLN A 30 14.08 6.62 2.56
C GLN A 30 13.31 5.75 1.56
N LEU A 31 12.48 6.42 0.75
CA LEU A 31 11.68 5.79 -0.29
C LEU A 31 12.48 5.70 -1.59
N SER A 32 12.55 4.53 -2.16
CA SER A 32 13.23 4.29 -3.45
C SER A 32 12.39 3.48 -4.42
N VAL A 33 12.66 3.67 -5.71
CA VAL A 33 12.15 2.81 -6.78
C VAL A 33 13.13 1.64 -6.93
N SER A 34 12.69 0.43 -6.55
CA SER A 34 13.57 -0.74 -6.38
C SER A 34 14.30 -1.13 -7.65
N GLU A 35 13.60 -1.13 -8.82
CA GLU A 35 14.18 -1.59 -10.08
C GLU A 35 15.30 -0.71 -10.64
N ILE A 36 15.35 0.56 -10.24
CA ILE A 36 16.27 1.56 -10.79
C ILE A 36 17.10 2.27 -9.72
N GLY A 37 16.89 1.96 -8.43
CA GLY A 37 17.63 2.53 -7.32
C GLY A 37 17.49 4.05 -7.14
N VAL A 38 16.38 4.64 -7.64
CA VAL A 38 16.13 6.08 -7.55
C VAL A 38 15.49 6.39 -6.21
N GLN A 39 16.13 7.23 -5.42
CA GLN A 39 15.56 7.80 -4.20
C GLN A 39 14.54 8.88 -4.54
N LEU A 40 13.42 8.89 -3.84
CA LEU A 40 12.36 9.87 -3.99
C LEU A 40 12.27 10.79 -2.79
N ALA A 41 12.13 12.08 -3.06
CA ALA A 41 11.93 13.12 -2.07
C ALA A 41 10.49 13.66 -2.11
N VAL A 42 10.15 14.50 -1.13
CA VAL A 42 8.88 15.24 -1.13
C VAL A 42 8.75 16.07 -2.41
N GLY A 43 7.62 15.96 -3.08
CA GLY A 43 7.33 16.59 -4.36
C GLY A 43 7.62 15.72 -5.58
N ASP A 44 8.36 14.62 -5.42
CA ASP A 44 8.65 13.73 -6.53
C ASP A 44 7.41 12.94 -6.98
N SER A 45 7.36 12.67 -8.28
CA SER A 45 6.27 11.93 -8.90
C SER A 45 6.35 10.43 -8.62
N ILE A 46 5.20 9.86 -8.30
CA ILE A 46 4.98 8.41 -8.20
C ILE A 46 4.44 7.90 -9.54
N ARG A 47 4.99 6.80 -10.00
CA ARG A 47 4.63 6.10 -11.24
C ARG A 47 4.47 4.61 -10.98
N LYS A 48 4.04 3.85 -11.97
CA LYS A 48 4.03 2.39 -11.87
C LYS A 48 5.44 1.85 -11.58
N GLY A 49 5.54 0.91 -10.63
CA GLY A 49 6.83 0.31 -10.24
C GLY A 49 6.81 -0.30 -8.86
N GLU A 50 7.90 -0.97 -8.52
CA GLU A 50 8.15 -1.48 -7.18
C GLU A 50 8.93 -0.47 -6.35
N TYR A 51 8.57 -0.37 -5.09
CA TYR A 51 9.09 0.60 -4.13
C TYR A 51 9.52 -0.08 -2.85
N GLU A 52 10.55 0.48 -2.26
CA GLU A 52 11.05 0.09 -0.94
C GLU A 52 11.16 1.33 -0.06
N LEU A 53 10.61 1.23 1.15
CA LEU A 53 10.79 2.21 2.21
C LEU A 53 11.57 1.54 3.32
N THR A 54 12.85 1.90 3.49
CA THR A 54 13.76 1.24 4.43
C THR A 54 13.69 1.83 5.82
N GLU A 55 13.43 3.13 5.93
CA GLU A 55 13.34 3.85 7.18
C GLU A 55 12.23 4.90 7.15
N GLY A 56 11.71 5.26 8.32
CA GLY A 56 10.78 6.36 8.53
C GLY A 56 9.38 6.15 7.95
N LEU A 57 8.82 7.21 7.43
CA LEU A 57 7.42 7.31 6.98
C LEU A 57 7.35 8.05 5.65
N SER A 58 6.45 7.63 4.78
CA SER A 58 6.15 8.35 3.54
C SER A 58 4.65 8.44 3.30
N GLN A 59 4.16 9.64 3.04
CA GLN A 59 2.79 9.91 2.62
C GLN A 59 2.74 10.15 1.12
N LEU A 60 1.99 9.31 0.43
CA LEU A 60 1.74 9.40 -1.01
C LEU A 60 0.31 9.93 -1.22
N VAL A 61 0.13 10.78 -2.22
CA VAL A 61 -1.19 11.24 -2.66
C VAL A 61 -1.33 10.90 -4.13
N PHE A 62 -2.32 10.09 -4.45
CA PHE A 62 -2.62 9.71 -5.83
C PHE A 62 -3.46 10.76 -6.55
N GLU A 63 -3.50 10.72 -7.87
CA GLU A 63 -4.27 11.68 -8.69
C GLU A 63 -5.78 11.65 -8.39
N ASN A 64 -6.31 10.50 -7.96
CA ASN A 64 -7.67 10.34 -7.47
C ASN A 64 -7.85 10.75 -6.00
N LYS A 65 -6.90 11.49 -5.44
CA LYS A 65 -6.87 12.01 -4.07
C LYS A 65 -6.82 10.97 -2.95
N VAL A 66 -6.60 9.71 -3.27
CA VAL A 66 -6.32 8.70 -2.24
C VAL A 66 -5.02 9.05 -1.55
N GLU A 67 -5.05 9.09 -0.21
CA GLU A 67 -3.88 9.31 0.62
C GLU A 67 -3.43 7.97 1.22
N ILE A 68 -2.17 7.61 0.98
CA ILE A 68 -1.55 6.41 1.52
C ILE A 68 -0.39 6.83 2.41
N LEU A 69 -0.42 6.44 3.68
CA LEU A 69 0.70 6.59 4.59
C LEU A 69 1.36 5.23 4.78
N ILE A 70 2.65 5.15 4.50
CA ILE A 70 3.44 3.91 4.56
C ILE A 70 4.48 4.04 5.66
N GLU A 71 4.59 3.01 6.48
CA GLU A 71 5.54 2.90 7.59
C GLU A 71 6.62 1.88 7.25
N ALA A 72 7.87 2.28 7.43
CA ALA A 72 9.04 1.41 7.22
C ALA A 72 9.16 0.33 8.31
N PRO A 73 9.79 -0.82 8.02
CA PRO A 73 10.21 -1.24 6.67
C PRO A 73 9.01 -1.68 5.83
N ALA A 74 8.98 -1.30 4.56
CA ALA A 74 7.90 -1.69 3.67
C ALA A 74 8.41 -1.93 2.24
N ARG A 75 7.79 -2.92 1.58
CA ARG A 75 7.99 -3.22 0.17
C ARG A 75 6.64 -3.36 -0.50
N PHE A 76 6.45 -2.60 -1.56
CA PHE A 76 5.15 -2.52 -2.22
C PHE A 76 5.31 -2.23 -3.72
N ARG A 77 4.23 -2.43 -4.47
CA ARG A 77 4.17 -2.10 -5.90
C ARG A 77 2.93 -1.26 -6.18
N ILE A 78 3.10 -0.21 -6.94
CA ILE A 78 2.00 0.60 -7.44
C ILE A 78 1.77 0.23 -8.91
N ASP A 79 0.59 -0.29 -9.20
CA ASP A 79 0.17 -0.67 -10.55
C ASP A 79 -0.60 0.48 -11.24
N SER A 80 -1.42 1.20 -10.47
CA SER A 80 -2.23 2.34 -10.92
C SER A 80 -2.73 3.14 -9.70
N ALA A 81 -3.43 4.24 -9.93
CA ALA A 81 -4.12 4.99 -8.85
C ALA A 81 -5.25 4.18 -8.17
N GLN A 82 -5.64 3.04 -8.74
CA GLN A 82 -6.68 2.16 -8.21
C GLN A 82 -6.13 0.82 -7.66
N ARG A 83 -4.83 0.57 -7.77
CA ARG A 83 -4.28 -0.73 -7.39
C ARG A 83 -2.84 -0.62 -6.86
N LEU A 84 -2.66 -1.08 -5.64
CA LEU A 84 -1.38 -1.18 -4.95
C LEU A 84 -1.24 -2.60 -4.37
N ALA A 85 -0.05 -3.18 -4.47
CA ALA A 85 0.29 -4.43 -3.79
C ALA A 85 1.25 -4.16 -2.63
N LEU A 86 0.91 -4.62 -1.44
CA LEU A 86 1.77 -4.58 -0.26
C LEU A 86 2.35 -5.97 -0.03
N PHE A 87 3.66 -6.12 -0.16
CA PHE A 87 4.35 -7.39 0.05
C PHE A 87 4.81 -7.59 1.48
N GLU A 88 5.17 -6.48 2.13
CA GLU A 88 5.65 -6.42 3.50
C GLU A 88 5.49 -4.99 4.04
N GLY A 89 5.19 -4.87 5.33
CA GLY A 89 5.09 -3.60 6.03
C GLY A 89 3.68 -3.21 6.39
N ARG A 90 3.49 -1.92 6.66
CA ARG A 90 2.23 -1.37 7.13
C ARG A 90 1.87 -0.12 6.34
N LEU A 91 0.60 -0.03 5.97
CA LEU A 91 0.04 1.18 5.40
C LEU A 91 -1.32 1.52 6.01
N SER A 92 -1.66 2.79 5.99
CA SER A 92 -3.03 3.27 6.15
C SER A 92 -3.47 4.03 4.91
N ALA A 93 -4.75 3.95 4.59
CA ALA A 93 -5.36 4.60 3.44
C ALA A 93 -6.57 5.43 3.87
N VAL A 94 -6.65 6.65 3.33
CA VAL A 94 -7.85 7.49 3.40
C VAL A 94 -8.36 7.66 1.97
N VAL A 95 -9.56 7.17 1.72
CA VAL A 95 -10.13 7.08 0.38
C VAL A 95 -11.32 8.03 0.25
N PRO A 96 -11.15 9.16 -0.45
CA PRO A 96 -12.25 10.04 -0.79
C PRO A 96 -13.12 9.45 -1.91
N PRO A 97 -14.30 10.04 -2.19
CA PRO A 97 -15.20 9.54 -3.24
C PRO A 97 -14.53 9.34 -4.60
N GLU A 98 -13.56 10.18 -4.97
CA GLU A 98 -12.82 10.09 -6.23
C GLU A 98 -11.92 8.85 -6.33
N GLY A 99 -11.52 8.29 -5.18
CA GLY A 99 -10.68 7.10 -5.09
C GLY A 99 -11.46 5.80 -4.83
N PHE A 100 -12.78 5.87 -4.75
CA PHE A 100 -13.64 4.72 -4.46
C PHE A 100 -13.25 3.47 -5.27
N GLY A 101 -13.13 2.34 -4.58
CA GLY A 101 -12.79 1.06 -5.19
C GLY A 101 -11.30 0.78 -5.32
N ILE A 102 -10.42 1.59 -4.71
CA ILE A 102 -8.99 1.22 -4.66
C ILE A 102 -8.83 -0.18 -4.06
N THR A 103 -7.93 -0.94 -4.65
CA THR A 103 -7.62 -2.30 -4.20
C THR A 103 -6.20 -2.37 -3.66
N VAL A 104 -6.06 -2.80 -2.41
CA VAL A 104 -4.77 -3.19 -1.83
C VAL A 104 -4.64 -4.70 -1.90
N VAL A 105 -3.64 -5.17 -2.62
CA VAL A 105 -3.33 -6.61 -2.77
C VAL A 105 -2.28 -7.00 -1.74
N THR A 106 -2.55 -8.04 -0.98
CA THR A 106 -1.58 -8.68 -0.09
C THR A 106 -1.19 -10.06 -0.63
N PRO A 107 -0.20 -10.75 -0.06
CA PRO A 107 0.15 -12.10 -0.50
C PRO A 107 -1.00 -13.10 -0.46
N ASN A 108 -2.00 -12.90 0.40
CA ASN A 108 -3.09 -13.87 0.62
C ASN A 108 -4.51 -13.31 0.47
N ALA A 109 -4.66 -12.01 0.13
CA ALA A 109 -5.97 -11.40 -0.09
C ALA A 109 -5.94 -10.19 -1.04
N GLU A 110 -7.09 -9.83 -1.56
CA GLU A 110 -7.38 -8.50 -2.11
C GLU A 110 -8.32 -7.76 -1.16
N VAL A 111 -7.97 -6.53 -0.82
CA VAL A 111 -8.75 -5.63 0.03
C VAL A 111 -9.33 -4.54 -0.87
N VAL A 112 -10.64 -4.56 -1.08
CA VAL A 112 -11.33 -3.61 -1.97
C VAL A 112 -12.06 -2.58 -1.12
N ASP A 113 -11.69 -1.33 -1.31
CA ASP A 113 -12.32 -0.19 -0.65
C ASP A 113 -13.77 0.02 -1.10
N ARG A 114 -14.60 0.44 -0.13
CA ARG A 114 -16.00 0.84 -0.33
C ARG A 114 -16.30 2.22 0.25
N GLY A 115 -15.31 3.14 0.24
CA GLY A 115 -15.41 4.48 0.83
C GLY A 115 -14.95 4.50 2.28
N THR A 116 -13.63 4.38 2.50
CA THR A 116 -13.09 4.00 3.82
C THR A 116 -11.86 4.78 4.26
N GLU A 117 -11.62 4.64 5.56
CA GLU A 117 -10.32 4.80 6.18
C GLU A 117 -9.94 3.43 6.79
N PHE A 118 -8.84 2.84 6.32
CA PHE A 118 -8.44 1.51 6.73
C PHE A 118 -6.91 1.35 6.79
N GLY A 119 -6.46 0.33 7.50
CA GLY A 119 -5.07 -0.07 7.60
C GLY A 119 -4.86 -1.49 7.12
N VAL A 120 -3.70 -1.74 6.53
CA VAL A 120 -3.24 -3.07 6.13
C VAL A 120 -1.83 -3.28 6.65
N GLU A 121 -1.60 -4.40 7.32
CA GLU A 121 -0.28 -4.86 7.74
C GLU A 121 0.01 -6.23 7.12
N VAL A 122 1.19 -6.37 6.55
CA VAL A 122 1.70 -7.63 6.03
C VAL A 122 2.99 -7.96 6.76
N LEU A 123 2.97 -9.04 7.54
CA LEU A 123 4.18 -9.67 8.04
C LEU A 123 4.51 -10.83 7.11
N ALA A 124 5.58 -10.66 6.34
CA ALA A 124 5.94 -11.57 5.26
C ALA A 124 6.02 -13.03 5.74
N ALA A 125 5.38 -13.93 4.98
CA ALA A 125 5.27 -15.37 5.26
C ALA A 125 4.54 -15.74 6.57
N GLU A 126 3.92 -14.80 7.26
CA GLU A 126 3.16 -15.06 8.49
C GLU A 126 1.67 -14.73 8.33
N TYR A 127 1.32 -13.45 8.11
CA TYR A 127 -0.07 -13.03 8.01
C TYR A 127 -0.24 -11.70 7.24
N SER A 128 -1.49 -11.45 6.86
CA SER A 128 -1.99 -10.11 6.54
C SER A 128 -3.11 -9.74 7.52
N GLU A 129 -3.08 -8.51 8.05
CA GLU A 129 -4.16 -7.94 8.87
C GLU A 129 -4.79 -6.77 8.14
N ILE A 130 -6.11 -6.68 8.24
CA ILE A 130 -6.91 -5.59 7.69
C ILE A 130 -7.75 -4.99 8.83
N HIS A 131 -7.65 -3.69 9.03
CA HIS A 131 -8.34 -2.93 10.07
C HIS A 131 -9.16 -1.81 9.44
N VAL A 132 -10.46 -1.74 9.70
CA VAL A 132 -11.35 -0.68 9.20
C VAL A 132 -11.61 0.33 10.31
N PHE A 133 -11.19 1.56 10.09
CA PHE A 133 -11.38 2.66 11.05
C PHE A 133 -12.68 3.42 10.76
N LYS A 134 -13.06 3.50 9.47
CA LYS A 134 -14.30 4.13 9.03
C LYS A 134 -14.75 3.56 7.70
N GLY A 135 -16.04 3.27 7.56
CA GLY A 135 -16.65 2.81 6.32
C GLY A 135 -16.68 1.28 6.19
N GLU A 136 -16.41 0.76 4.99
CA GLU A 136 -16.51 -0.66 4.66
C GLU A 136 -15.41 -1.08 3.70
N VAL A 137 -14.80 -2.25 3.91
CA VAL A 137 -13.96 -2.93 2.93
C VAL A 137 -14.46 -4.34 2.66
N GLU A 138 -14.25 -4.83 1.45
CA GLU A 138 -14.44 -6.21 1.08
C GLU A 138 -13.07 -6.91 1.02
N VAL A 139 -12.90 -7.96 1.81
CA VAL A 139 -11.68 -8.77 1.84
C VAL A 139 -11.95 -10.05 1.07
N LYS A 140 -11.21 -10.26 -0.02
CA LYS A 140 -11.29 -11.43 -0.88
C LYS A 140 -10.05 -12.29 -0.67
N PRO A 141 -10.16 -13.41 0.05
CA PRO A 141 -9.04 -14.35 0.19
C PRO A 141 -8.56 -14.83 -1.18
N ARG A 142 -7.25 -15.04 -1.30
CA ARG A 142 -6.65 -15.54 -2.55
C ARG A 142 -7.08 -16.98 -2.86
N GLU A 143 -7.32 -17.77 -1.80
CA GLU A 143 -7.91 -19.09 -1.92
C GLU A 143 -9.38 -18.99 -2.33
N ARG A 144 -9.68 -19.40 -3.55
CA ARG A 144 -11.00 -19.21 -4.16
C ARG A 144 -12.13 -20.01 -3.50
N SER A 145 -11.80 -21.03 -2.71
CA SER A 145 -12.75 -21.81 -1.93
C SER A 145 -13.26 -21.07 -0.69
N ILE A 146 -12.59 -19.99 -0.29
CA ILE A 146 -12.94 -19.18 0.88
C ILE A 146 -13.74 -17.98 0.41
N GLU A 147 -14.91 -17.78 1.02
CA GLU A 147 -15.79 -16.68 0.69
C GLU A 147 -15.18 -15.33 1.08
N ALA A 148 -15.48 -14.31 0.27
CA ALA A 148 -15.16 -12.93 0.61
C ALA A 148 -15.96 -12.49 1.84
N ILE A 149 -15.31 -11.68 2.68
CA ILE A 149 -15.96 -11.10 3.86
C ILE A 149 -16.03 -9.58 3.75
N ARG A 150 -17.02 -9.00 4.40
CA ARG A 150 -17.12 -7.56 4.64
C ARG A 150 -16.63 -7.21 6.02
N LEU A 151 -15.83 -6.16 6.09
CA LEU A 151 -15.46 -5.50 7.33
C LEU A 151 -16.07 -4.10 7.35
N LEU A 152 -16.72 -3.78 8.46
CA LEU A 152 -17.30 -2.47 8.73
C LEU A 152 -16.42 -1.70 9.71
N THR A 153 -16.78 -0.44 9.97
CA THR A 153 -16.15 0.40 10.99
C THR A 153 -15.93 -0.39 12.28
N ASP A 154 -14.72 -0.25 12.87
CA ASP A 154 -14.28 -0.91 14.10
C ASP A 154 -14.17 -2.44 14.00
N GLN A 155 -14.05 -2.97 12.79
CA GLN A 155 -13.79 -4.39 12.57
C GLN A 155 -12.40 -4.61 11.99
N ALA A 156 -11.82 -5.78 12.30
CA ALA A 156 -10.56 -6.21 11.75
C ALA A 156 -10.51 -7.73 11.56
N THR A 157 -9.67 -8.16 10.63
CA THR A 157 -9.43 -9.58 10.36
C THR A 157 -7.96 -9.85 10.14
N ARG A 158 -7.55 -11.08 10.44
CA ARG A 158 -6.24 -11.64 10.08
C ARG A 158 -6.44 -12.81 9.15
N LEU A 159 -5.59 -12.89 8.15
CA LEU A 159 -5.45 -14.07 7.29
C LEU A 159 -4.03 -14.61 7.50
N ASP A 160 -3.91 -15.75 8.15
CA ASP A 160 -2.62 -16.43 8.30
C ASP A 160 -2.21 -17.06 6.99
N TYR A 161 -0.91 -17.07 6.71
CA TYR A 161 -0.37 -17.53 5.43
C TYR A 161 -0.69 -19.01 5.15
N ASN A 162 -0.73 -19.84 6.19
CA ASN A 162 -0.97 -21.27 6.06
C ASN A 162 -2.44 -21.64 5.87
N SER A 163 -3.36 -20.94 6.54
CA SER A 163 -4.80 -21.24 6.46
C SER A 163 -5.50 -20.47 5.34
N GLY A 164 -5.03 -19.24 5.06
CA GLY A 164 -5.67 -18.32 4.13
C GLY A 164 -7.07 -17.85 4.56
N SER A 165 -7.61 -18.43 5.63
CA SER A 165 -8.96 -18.15 6.12
C SER A 165 -8.97 -16.90 6.99
N PRO A 166 -9.95 -15.99 6.80
CA PRO A 166 -10.12 -14.84 7.66
C PRO A 166 -10.51 -15.25 9.08
N SER A 167 -9.85 -14.66 10.07
CA SER A 167 -10.22 -14.78 11.48
C SER A 167 -10.39 -13.37 12.08
N GLY A 168 -11.51 -13.14 12.79
CA GLY A 168 -11.78 -11.86 13.43
C GLY A 168 -10.76 -11.57 14.54
N ILE A 169 -10.26 -10.36 14.55
CA ILE A 169 -9.35 -9.83 15.57
C ILE A 169 -9.88 -8.48 16.08
N ALA A 170 -9.34 -7.99 17.20
CA ALA A 170 -9.64 -6.65 17.65
C ALA A 170 -9.05 -5.60 16.72
N VAL A 171 -9.84 -4.58 16.37
CA VAL A 171 -9.30 -3.41 15.66
C VAL A 171 -8.27 -2.70 16.55
N ALA A 172 -7.17 -2.28 15.96
CA ALA A 172 -6.06 -1.63 16.67
C ALA A 172 -5.65 -0.32 15.96
N PRO A 173 -6.47 0.75 16.09
CA PRO A 173 -6.22 2.01 15.37
C PRO A 173 -4.89 2.66 15.78
N ASP A 174 -4.46 2.48 17.01
CA ASP A 174 -3.21 3.06 17.55
C ASP A 174 -1.93 2.40 16.96
N ARG A 175 -2.08 1.26 16.32
CA ARG A 175 -0.96 0.60 15.61
C ARG A 175 -0.67 1.21 14.25
N PHE A 176 -1.56 2.05 13.73
CA PHE A 176 -1.46 2.66 12.41
C PHE A 176 -1.33 4.16 12.54
N LEU A 177 -0.31 4.72 11.89
CA LEU A 177 -0.27 6.16 11.67
C LEU A 177 -1.26 6.50 10.56
N ARG A 178 -2.17 7.42 10.83
CA ARG A 178 -3.23 7.83 9.91
C ARG A 178 -3.07 9.25 9.39
N GLN A 179 -2.27 10.04 10.10
CA GLN A 179 -1.92 11.41 9.73
C GLN A 179 -0.49 11.70 10.18
N LEU A 180 0.26 12.40 9.34
CA LEU A 180 1.50 13.04 9.74
C LEU A 180 1.13 14.43 10.25
N ASN A 181 1.29 14.66 11.55
CA ASN A 181 1.17 16.00 12.11
C ASN A 181 2.35 16.87 11.64
N ASP A 182 2.10 18.14 11.41
CA ASP A 182 3.11 19.13 11.02
C ASP A 182 4.10 19.37 12.16
#